data_6507646153ecc028314a1baeddd30c17
#
_entry.id   6507646153ecc028314a1baeddd30c17
#
_cell.length_a   1.000
_cell.length_b   1.000
_cell.length_c   1.000
_cell.angle_alpha   90.00
_cell.angle_beta   90.00
_cell.angle_gamma   90.00
#
_symmetry.space_group_name_H-M   'P 1'
#
loop_
_entity.id
_entity.type
_entity.pdbx_description
1 polymer ?
#
loop_
_entity_poly.entity_id
_entity_poly.type
_entity_poly.pdbx_seq_one_letter_code
_entity_poly.pdbx_strand_id
1 'polypeptide(L)'
;VTHLDNHGDDQTRRPGDAPAVVALEISDAVESLANLWSVAGHDAALRLSLPQSKALRTLSASPALNLTALAEWLDIGLPTASRLCDRLEAAGLVERASHPSNRREVQLLLTSAGQGVLRDIAGRRTQALTAVLGGMAPDERAALSMGLKAFLKARGAASPRPGVM
;
A
#
# COMPACT_ATOMS: atom_id res chain seq x y z
N VAL A 1 -5.73 21.88 55.73
CA VAL A 1 -4.82 21.77 54.58
C VAL A 1 -4.81 20.32 54.17
N THR A 2 -5.61 19.98 53.20
CA THR A 2 -5.83 18.61 52.75
C THR A 2 -5.21 18.44 51.36
N HIS A 3 -4.18 17.61 51.32
CA HIS A 3 -3.51 17.19 50.08
C HIS A 3 -4.39 16.10 49.45
N LEU A 4 -4.94 16.38 48.29
CA LEU A 4 -5.64 15.39 47.48
C LEU A 4 -4.66 14.82 46.46
N ASP A 5 -4.13 13.62 46.78
CA ASP A 5 -3.38 12.79 45.86
C ASP A 5 -4.33 12.31 44.74
N ASN A 6 -4.09 12.79 43.53
CA ASN A 6 -4.71 12.29 42.32
C ASN A 6 -3.94 11.06 41.82
N HIS A 7 -4.24 9.88 42.42
CA HIS A 7 -3.81 8.56 41.94
C HIS A 7 -5.02 7.87 41.31
N GLY A 8 -5.25 8.13 40.07
CA GLY A 8 -6.28 7.44 39.31
C GLY A 8 -5.98 7.49 37.81
N ASP A 9 -5.39 6.43 37.29
CA ASP A 9 -5.67 5.84 35.97
C ASP A 9 -4.49 5.05 35.38
N ASP A 10 -3.83 4.19 36.16
CA ASP A 10 -2.82 3.27 35.58
C ASP A 10 -3.04 1.80 35.97
N GLN A 11 -4.30 1.33 36.08
CA GLN A 11 -4.57 -0.03 36.54
C GLN A 11 -5.44 -0.89 35.63
N THR A 12 -5.41 -0.73 34.30
CA THR A 12 -6.17 -1.65 33.40
C THR A 12 -5.38 -2.14 32.17
N ARG A 13 -4.06 -1.93 32.11
CA ARG A 13 -3.26 -2.57 31.06
C ARG A 13 -2.84 -3.95 31.53
N ARG A 14 -3.47 -5.01 30.96
CA ARG A 14 -2.98 -6.38 31.12
C ARG A 14 -1.53 -6.45 30.60
N PRO A 15 -0.62 -7.22 31.25
CA PRO A 15 0.77 -7.35 30.77
C PRO A 15 0.91 -7.76 29.30
N GLY A 16 -0.11 -8.44 28.72
CA GLY A 16 -0.16 -8.82 27.32
C GLY A 16 -0.60 -7.71 26.33
N ASP A 17 -1.09 -6.56 26.83
CA ASP A 17 -1.58 -5.47 25.96
C ASP A 17 -0.49 -4.49 25.55
N ALA A 18 0.75 -4.70 25.96
CA ALA A 18 1.87 -3.85 25.55
C ALA A 18 2.12 -3.99 24.03
N PRO A 19 2.24 -2.86 23.28
CA PRO A 19 2.38 -2.91 21.82
C PRO A 19 3.52 -3.82 21.32
N ALA A 20 4.61 -3.92 22.09
CA ALA A 20 5.75 -4.77 21.75
C ALA A 20 5.41 -6.27 21.86
N VAL A 21 4.62 -6.67 22.86
CA VAL A 21 4.19 -8.07 23.04
C VAL A 21 3.27 -8.46 21.90
N VAL A 22 2.25 -7.65 21.62
CA VAL A 22 1.31 -7.89 20.51
C VAL A 22 2.06 -7.92 19.17
N ALA A 23 3.03 -7.04 18.95
CA ALA A 23 3.83 -7.05 17.73
C ALA A 23 4.59 -8.37 17.53
N LEU A 24 5.16 -8.95 18.59
CA LEU A 24 5.80 -10.27 18.52
C LEU A 24 4.81 -11.39 18.22
N GLU A 25 3.65 -11.38 18.88
CA GLU A 25 2.61 -12.40 18.68
C GLU A 25 2.08 -12.45 17.25
N ILE A 26 1.97 -11.30 16.57
CA ILE A 26 1.42 -11.23 15.20
C ILE A 26 2.49 -11.27 14.10
N SER A 27 3.78 -11.26 14.43
CA SER A 27 4.87 -11.15 13.44
C SER A 27 4.80 -12.22 12.37
N ASP A 28 4.66 -13.49 12.75
CA ASP A 28 4.59 -14.61 11.82
C ASP A 28 3.34 -14.53 10.92
N ALA A 29 2.22 -14.08 11.48
CA ALA A 29 0.99 -13.88 10.72
C ALA A 29 1.13 -12.74 9.70
N VAL A 30 1.83 -11.67 10.07
CA VAL A 30 2.13 -10.54 9.17
C VAL A 30 3.05 -11.00 8.04
N GLU A 31 4.10 -11.76 8.33
CA GLU A 31 4.99 -12.31 7.29
C GLU A 31 4.25 -13.25 6.35
N SER A 32 3.42 -14.15 6.90
CA SER A 32 2.59 -15.06 6.11
C SER A 32 1.62 -14.30 5.20
N LEU A 33 0.97 -13.26 5.72
CA LEU A 33 0.08 -12.40 4.95
C LEU A 33 0.84 -11.65 3.84
N ALA A 34 2.02 -11.12 4.13
CA ALA A 34 2.86 -10.42 3.16
C ALA A 34 3.31 -11.36 2.03
N ASN A 35 3.67 -12.60 2.37
CA ASN A 35 4.04 -13.63 1.40
C ASN A 35 2.87 -14.02 0.51
N LEU A 36 1.70 -14.32 1.10
CA LEU A 36 0.46 -14.59 0.35
C LEU A 36 0.14 -13.46 -0.65
N TRP A 37 0.24 -12.20 -0.19
CA TRP A 37 -0.01 -11.02 -1.00
C TRP A 37 0.99 -10.84 -2.14
N SER A 38 2.25 -11.18 -1.88
CA SER A 38 3.33 -11.12 -2.87
C SER A 38 3.14 -12.19 -3.94
N VAL A 39 2.97 -13.44 -3.55
CA VAL A 39 2.79 -14.59 -4.45
C VAL A 39 1.57 -14.38 -5.34
N ALA A 40 0.42 -14.06 -4.76
CA ALA A 40 -0.80 -13.80 -5.53
C ALA A 40 -0.66 -12.66 -6.55
N GLY A 41 0.21 -11.68 -6.27
CA GLY A 41 0.52 -10.61 -7.21
C GLY A 41 1.47 -11.01 -8.34
N HIS A 42 2.32 -12.04 -8.15
CA HIS A 42 3.27 -12.52 -9.16
C HIS A 42 2.65 -13.48 -10.18
N ASP A 43 1.55 -14.12 -9.83
CA ASP A 43 0.82 -15.04 -10.71
C ASP A 43 -0.02 -14.31 -11.79
N ALA A 44 0.00 -12.98 -11.82
CA ALA A 44 -0.62 -12.20 -12.88
C ALA A 44 0.07 -12.46 -14.23
N ALA A 45 -0.70 -12.36 -15.33
CA ALA A 45 -0.24 -12.65 -16.70
C ALA A 45 1.01 -11.85 -17.12
N LEU A 46 1.25 -10.70 -16.50
CA LEU A 46 2.48 -9.93 -16.61
C LEU A 46 3.23 -9.98 -15.26
N ARG A 47 4.41 -10.59 -15.27
CA ARG A 47 5.30 -10.60 -14.10
C ARG A 47 5.94 -9.23 -13.91
N LEU A 48 5.24 -8.35 -13.24
CA LEU A 48 5.78 -7.05 -12.87
C LEU A 48 6.75 -7.17 -11.69
N SER A 49 7.89 -6.49 -11.79
CA SER A 49 8.76 -6.30 -10.64
C SER A 49 8.06 -5.43 -9.58
N LEU A 50 8.52 -5.51 -8.33
CA LEU A 50 7.97 -4.71 -7.24
C LEU A 50 7.99 -3.19 -7.54
N PRO A 51 9.07 -2.60 -8.09
CA PRO A 51 9.09 -1.21 -8.52
C PRO A 51 8.07 -0.88 -9.61
N GLN A 52 7.89 -1.77 -10.61
CA GLN A 52 6.89 -1.59 -11.66
C GLN A 52 5.47 -1.59 -11.11
N SER A 53 5.13 -2.55 -10.25
CA SER A 53 3.83 -2.59 -9.55
C SER A 53 3.59 -1.35 -8.70
N LYS A 54 4.64 -0.84 -8.02
CA LYS A 54 4.54 0.37 -7.21
C LYS A 54 4.29 1.59 -8.08
N ALA A 55 5.00 1.74 -9.20
CA ALA A 55 4.81 2.83 -10.15
C ALA A 55 3.39 2.87 -10.74
N LEU A 56 2.88 1.72 -11.24
CA LEU A 56 1.51 1.65 -11.78
C LEU A 56 0.47 2.03 -10.72
N ARG A 57 0.62 1.56 -9.48
CA ARG A 57 -0.30 1.92 -8.39
C ARG A 57 -0.24 3.40 -8.03
N THR A 58 0.96 4.00 -8.03
CA THR A 58 1.13 5.44 -7.81
C THR A 58 0.44 6.24 -8.90
N LEU A 59 0.64 5.88 -10.18
CA LEU A 59 -0.03 6.53 -11.31
C LEU A 59 -1.56 6.33 -11.30
N SER A 60 -2.04 5.21 -10.80
CA SER A 60 -3.47 4.97 -10.62
C SER A 60 -4.09 5.83 -9.52
N ALA A 61 -3.36 6.05 -8.43
CA ALA A 61 -3.82 6.85 -7.29
C ALA A 61 -3.68 8.37 -7.51
N SER A 62 -2.70 8.77 -8.32
CA SER A 62 -2.38 10.16 -8.64
C SER A 62 -2.18 10.26 -10.16
N PRO A 63 -3.26 10.46 -10.92
CA PRO A 63 -3.17 10.58 -12.38
C PRO A 63 -2.34 11.79 -12.81
N ALA A 64 -1.68 11.65 -13.95
CA ALA A 64 -0.96 12.74 -14.62
C ALA A 64 0.26 13.28 -13.85
N LEU A 65 0.97 12.41 -13.10
CA LEU A 65 2.26 12.77 -12.51
C LEU A 65 3.30 12.96 -13.62
N ASN A 66 4.20 13.92 -13.43
CA ASN A 66 5.42 13.99 -14.22
C ASN A 66 6.49 13.02 -13.66
N LEU A 67 7.59 12.85 -14.42
CA LEU A 67 8.65 11.91 -14.05
C LEU A 67 9.31 12.25 -12.72
N THR A 68 9.49 13.54 -12.42
CA THR A 68 10.12 14.01 -11.19
C THR A 68 9.25 13.66 -9.98
N ALA A 69 7.96 14.00 -10.04
CA ALA A 69 7.03 13.66 -8.98
C ALA A 69 6.91 12.13 -8.77
N LEU A 70 6.93 11.34 -9.85
CA LEU A 70 6.93 9.89 -9.72
C LEU A 70 8.21 9.37 -9.03
N ALA A 71 9.38 9.93 -9.37
CA ALA A 71 10.65 9.57 -8.74
C ALA A 71 10.64 9.85 -7.23
N GLU A 72 10.12 11.01 -6.82
CA GLU A 72 9.93 11.40 -5.42
C GLU A 72 8.98 10.45 -4.68
N TRP A 73 7.82 10.14 -5.30
CA TRP A 73 6.86 9.20 -4.72
C TRP A 73 7.41 7.79 -4.53
N LEU A 74 8.30 7.36 -5.41
CA LEU A 74 8.93 6.04 -5.36
C LEU A 74 10.17 6.01 -4.48
N ASP A 75 10.69 7.18 -4.06
CA ASP A 75 11.96 7.35 -3.35
C ASP A 75 13.14 6.75 -4.14
N ILE A 76 13.24 7.11 -5.43
CA ILE A 76 14.29 6.66 -6.34
C ILE A 76 14.86 7.83 -7.14
N GLY A 77 16.11 7.69 -7.60
CA GLY A 77 16.73 8.69 -8.48
C GLY A 77 16.05 8.80 -9.85
N LEU A 78 16.04 10.00 -10.40
CA LEU A 78 15.42 10.34 -11.70
C LEU A 78 15.86 9.42 -12.86
N PRO A 79 17.15 9.03 -13.00
CA PRO A 79 17.56 8.08 -14.04
C PRO A 79 16.92 6.69 -13.88
N THR A 80 16.71 6.25 -12.64
CA THR A 80 16.06 4.98 -12.34
C THR A 80 14.57 5.04 -12.67
N ALA A 81 13.90 6.15 -12.30
CA ALA A 81 12.52 6.40 -12.65
C ALA A 81 12.31 6.44 -14.18
N SER A 82 13.22 7.10 -14.92
CA SER A 82 13.15 7.14 -16.38
C SER A 82 13.19 5.74 -16.99
N ARG A 83 14.18 4.93 -16.62
CA ARG A 83 14.31 3.55 -17.12
C ARG A 83 13.11 2.68 -16.74
N LEU A 84 12.52 2.92 -15.56
CA LEU A 84 11.32 2.24 -15.12
C LEU A 84 10.13 2.60 -16.02
N CYS A 85 9.93 3.89 -16.29
CA CYS A 85 8.87 4.37 -17.17
C CYS A 85 9.06 3.88 -18.61
N ASP A 86 10.30 3.87 -19.15
CA ASP A 86 10.59 3.35 -20.49
C ASP A 86 10.19 1.89 -20.64
N ARG A 87 10.44 1.06 -19.62
CA ARG A 87 10.01 -0.34 -19.60
C ARG A 87 8.49 -0.50 -19.51
N LEU A 88 7.82 0.34 -18.73
CA LEU A 88 6.36 0.31 -18.62
C LEU A 88 5.68 0.80 -19.89
N GLU A 89 6.26 1.79 -20.57
CA GLU A 89 5.80 2.30 -21.85
C GLU A 89 6.02 1.26 -22.97
N ALA A 90 7.19 0.63 -23.01
CA ALA A 90 7.47 -0.47 -23.95
C ALA A 90 6.52 -1.68 -23.75
N ALA A 91 6.04 -1.91 -22.53
CA ALA A 91 5.03 -2.91 -22.21
C ALA A 91 3.59 -2.42 -22.50
N GLY A 92 3.39 -1.18 -22.95
CA GLY A 92 2.09 -0.60 -23.23
C GLY A 92 1.24 -0.30 -22.00
N LEU A 93 1.83 -0.25 -20.80
CA LEU A 93 1.12 -0.06 -19.52
C LEU A 93 1.01 1.40 -19.10
N VAL A 94 1.94 2.21 -19.58
CA VAL A 94 2.02 3.65 -19.35
C VAL A 94 2.23 4.33 -20.69
N GLU A 95 1.74 5.55 -20.84
CA GLU A 95 2.00 6.43 -21.96
C GLU A 95 2.46 7.81 -21.48
N ARG A 96 3.27 8.49 -22.32
CA ARG A 96 3.65 9.87 -22.11
C ARG A 96 2.76 10.78 -22.93
N ALA A 97 2.13 11.76 -22.27
CA ALA A 97 1.30 12.77 -22.92
C ALA A 97 1.76 14.17 -22.53
N SER A 98 1.57 15.13 -23.45
CA SER A 98 1.79 16.54 -23.11
C SER A 98 0.73 17.04 -22.15
N HIS A 99 1.14 17.84 -21.16
CA HIS A 99 0.19 18.45 -20.23
C HIS A 99 -0.76 19.39 -21.00
N PRO A 100 -2.10 19.33 -20.76
CA PRO A 100 -3.09 20.12 -21.51
C PRO A 100 -2.82 21.63 -21.50
N SER A 101 -2.35 22.18 -20.37
CA SER A 101 -2.07 23.61 -20.18
C SER A 101 -0.58 23.98 -20.32
N ASN A 102 0.32 23.01 -20.41
CA ASN A 102 1.77 23.25 -20.54
C ASN A 102 2.43 22.19 -21.45
N ARG A 103 2.51 22.48 -22.74
CA ARG A 103 3.08 21.55 -23.75
C ARG A 103 4.56 21.18 -23.53
N ARG A 104 5.27 21.87 -22.64
CA ARG A 104 6.66 21.55 -22.27
C ARG A 104 6.74 20.52 -21.17
N GLU A 105 5.63 20.25 -20.48
CA GLU A 105 5.54 19.30 -19.40
C GLU A 105 4.96 17.97 -19.91
N VAL A 106 5.68 16.89 -19.65
CA VAL A 106 5.26 15.53 -20.00
C VAL A 106 4.67 14.86 -18.77
N GLN A 107 3.45 14.35 -18.93
CA GLN A 107 2.74 13.57 -17.92
C GLN A 107 2.83 12.09 -18.25
N LEU A 108 2.83 11.28 -17.19
CA LEU A 108 2.74 9.85 -17.25
C LEU A 108 1.30 9.42 -17.00
N LEU A 109 0.70 8.76 -17.96
CA LEU A 109 -0.68 8.29 -17.88
C LEU A 109 -0.72 6.76 -17.87
N LEU A 110 -1.58 6.23 -17.03
CA LEU A 110 -1.86 4.80 -17.01
C LEU A 110 -2.79 4.44 -18.18
N THR A 111 -2.34 3.52 -19.06
CA THR A 111 -3.17 3.05 -20.16
C THR A 111 -4.32 2.13 -19.69
N SER A 112 -5.27 1.83 -20.56
CA SER A 112 -6.32 0.84 -20.30
C SER A 112 -5.73 -0.55 -20.01
N ALA A 113 -4.63 -0.93 -20.67
CA ALA A 113 -3.89 -2.15 -20.40
C ALA A 113 -3.25 -2.12 -19.00
N GLY A 114 -2.59 -1.01 -18.62
CA GLY A 114 -2.03 -0.84 -17.27
C GLY A 114 -3.10 -0.92 -16.18
N GLN A 115 -4.26 -0.32 -16.40
CA GLN A 115 -5.41 -0.46 -15.49
C GLN A 115 -5.92 -1.91 -15.42
N GLY A 116 -5.94 -2.62 -16.55
CA GLY A 116 -6.31 -4.03 -16.62
C GLY A 116 -5.40 -4.89 -15.76
N VAL A 117 -4.09 -4.72 -15.88
CA VAL A 117 -3.09 -5.44 -15.08
C VAL A 117 -3.26 -5.16 -13.58
N LEU A 118 -3.52 -3.92 -13.18
CA LEU A 118 -3.78 -3.60 -11.76
C LEU A 118 -5.05 -4.26 -11.24
N ARG A 119 -6.12 -4.32 -12.04
CA ARG A 119 -7.36 -5.03 -11.67
C ARG A 119 -7.13 -6.53 -11.54
N ASP A 120 -6.36 -7.14 -12.44
CA ASP A 120 -6.04 -8.57 -12.38
C ASP A 120 -5.25 -8.91 -11.12
N ILE A 121 -4.20 -8.13 -10.80
CA ILE A 121 -3.43 -8.28 -9.56
C ILE A 121 -4.34 -8.13 -8.33
N ALA A 122 -5.21 -7.14 -8.31
CA ALA A 122 -6.14 -6.93 -7.19
C ALA A 122 -7.12 -8.10 -7.04
N GLY A 123 -7.67 -8.60 -8.16
CA GLY A 123 -8.57 -9.75 -8.16
C GLY A 123 -7.93 -11.01 -7.61
N ARG A 124 -6.71 -11.34 -8.04
CA ARG A 124 -5.95 -12.51 -7.54
C ARG A 124 -5.64 -12.40 -6.05
N ARG A 125 -5.23 -11.23 -5.59
CA ARG A 125 -4.99 -10.97 -4.16
C ARG A 125 -6.26 -11.13 -3.32
N THR A 126 -7.37 -10.60 -3.81
CA THR A 126 -8.67 -10.77 -3.15
C THR A 126 -9.07 -12.24 -3.11
N GLN A 127 -8.89 -12.98 -4.20
CA GLN A 127 -9.18 -14.40 -4.26
C GLN A 127 -8.33 -15.20 -3.27
N ALA A 128 -7.02 -14.94 -3.19
CA ALA A 128 -6.12 -15.60 -2.25
C ALA A 128 -6.53 -15.33 -0.79
N LEU A 129 -6.85 -14.08 -0.46
CA LEU A 129 -7.40 -13.74 0.86
C LEU A 129 -8.73 -14.42 1.15
N THR A 130 -9.64 -14.45 0.17
CA THR A 130 -10.94 -15.10 0.32
C THR A 130 -10.80 -16.59 0.65
N ALA A 131 -9.83 -17.27 0.03
CA ALA A 131 -9.56 -18.68 0.31
C ALA A 131 -9.12 -18.90 1.77
N VAL A 132 -8.23 -18.07 2.30
CA VAL A 132 -7.78 -18.14 3.70
C VAL A 132 -8.92 -17.79 4.66
N LEU A 133 -9.64 -16.68 4.40
CA LEU A 133 -10.76 -16.23 5.22
C LEU A 133 -11.91 -17.24 5.23
N GLY A 134 -12.05 -18.05 4.19
CA GLY A 134 -13.04 -19.12 4.12
C GLY A 134 -12.84 -20.20 5.20
N GLY A 135 -11.61 -20.41 5.66
CA GLY A 135 -11.27 -21.34 6.75
C GLY A 135 -11.47 -20.77 8.16
N MET A 136 -11.74 -19.48 8.31
CA MET A 136 -11.93 -18.83 9.61
C MET A 136 -13.42 -18.85 10.02
N ALA A 137 -13.69 -18.82 11.33
CA ALA A 137 -15.03 -18.62 11.86
C ALA A 137 -15.54 -17.18 11.57
N PRO A 138 -16.87 -16.96 11.51
CA PRO A 138 -17.42 -15.63 11.18
C PRO A 138 -16.99 -14.50 12.13
N ASP A 139 -16.91 -14.79 13.43
CA ASP A 139 -16.46 -13.88 14.48
C ASP A 139 -14.96 -13.56 14.38
N GLU A 140 -14.12 -14.53 14.05
CA GLU A 140 -12.69 -14.33 13.79
C GLU A 140 -12.45 -13.42 12.56
N ARG A 141 -13.22 -13.63 11.48
CA ARG A 141 -13.17 -12.73 10.31
C ARG A 141 -13.56 -11.30 10.66
N ALA A 142 -14.58 -11.14 11.50
CA ALA A 142 -15.02 -9.82 11.96
C ALA A 142 -13.93 -9.15 12.82
N ALA A 143 -13.34 -9.88 13.75
CA ALA A 143 -12.25 -9.39 14.61
C ALA A 143 -11.01 -8.98 13.78
N LEU A 144 -10.58 -9.80 12.81
CA LEU A 144 -9.49 -9.49 11.90
C LEU A 144 -9.78 -8.21 11.08
N SER A 145 -10.98 -8.11 10.53
CA SER A 145 -11.38 -6.90 9.76
C SER A 145 -11.34 -5.64 10.63
N MET A 146 -11.84 -5.71 11.87
CA MET A 146 -11.79 -4.59 12.82
C MET A 146 -10.34 -4.21 13.17
N GLY A 147 -9.52 -5.20 13.51
CA GLY A 147 -8.12 -4.99 13.86
C GLY A 147 -7.33 -4.34 12.74
N LEU A 148 -7.47 -4.82 11.50
CA LEU A 148 -6.79 -4.25 10.34
C LEU A 148 -7.27 -2.81 10.03
N LYS A 149 -8.56 -2.51 10.20
CA LYS A 149 -9.07 -1.13 10.05
C LYS A 149 -8.48 -0.19 11.12
N ALA A 150 -8.41 -0.64 12.37
CA ALA A 150 -7.80 0.11 13.46
C ALA A 150 -6.31 0.37 13.20
N PHE A 151 -5.58 -0.66 12.75
CA PHE A 151 -4.17 -0.54 12.36
C PHE A 151 -3.95 0.49 11.23
N LEU A 152 -4.77 0.46 10.19
CA LEU A 152 -4.68 1.42 9.08
C LEU A 152 -4.94 2.86 9.56
N LYS A 153 -5.92 3.05 10.45
CA LYS A 153 -6.21 4.36 11.05
C LYS A 153 -5.02 4.89 11.87
N ALA A 154 -4.44 4.05 12.73
CA ALA A 154 -3.28 4.40 13.55
C ALA A 154 -2.06 4.76 12.70
N ARG A 155 -1.77 3.96 11.65
CA ARG A 155 -0.67 4.24 10.70
C ARG A 155 -0.88 5.55 9.94
N GLY A 156 -2.11 5.86 9.52
CA GLY A 156 -2.43 7.10 8.82
C GLY A 156 -2.24 8.34 9.70
N ALA A 157 -2.46 8.22 11.01
CA ALA A 157 -2.21 9.28 11.97
C ALA A 157 -0.70 9.48 12.25
N ALA A 158 0.11 8.42 12.15
CA ALA A 158 1.56 8.44 12.39
C ALA A 158 2.38 8.92 11.18
N SER A 159 1.82 8.93 9.98
CA SER A 159 2.50 9.40 8.75
C SER A 159 1.76 10.60 8.19
N PRO A 160 2.18 11.84 8.51
CA PRO A 160 1.70 13.01 7.79
C PRO A 160 2.11 12.84 6.33
N ARG A 161 1.13 12.90 5.40
CA ARG A 161 1.40 12.94 3.96
C ARG A 161 2.35 14.10 3.68
N PRO A 162 3.45 13.91 2.92
CA PRO A 162 4.20 15.05 2.41
C PRO A 162 3.21 15.93 1.65
N GLY A 163 3.18 17.21 2.03
CA GLY A 163 2.13 18.16 1.63
C GLY A 163 2.04 18.31 0.12
N VAL A 164 0.79 18.30 -0.31
CA VAL A 164 0.37 19.03 -1.51
C VAL A 164 0.45 20.52 -1.12
N MET A 165 1.51 21.20 -1.53
CA MET A 165 1.51 22.64 -1.74
C MET A 165 1.51 22.93 -3.24
#